data_69dfbf841d464feadaab2e5cb9a4e78c
#
_entry.id   69dfbf841d464feadaab2e5cb9a4e78c
#
_cell.length_a   1.000
_cell.length_b   1.000
_cell.length_c   1.000
_cell.angle_alpha   90.00
_cell.angle_beta   90.00
_cell.angle_gamma   90.00
#
_symmetry.space_group_name_H-M   'P 1'
#
loop_
_entity.id
_entity.type
_entity.pdbx_description
1 polymer ?
#
loop_
_entity_poly.entity_id
_entity_poly.type
_entity_poly.pdbx_seq_one_letter_code
_entity_poly.pdbx_strand_id
1 'polypeptide(L)'
;RTGKDLGATFLSGTTISNSLTELYLLFKYLRPNELERQEIRCFDAWAAIFAKKTTDFEFNVTNHIVAKERFRFFIKVPELAAFYNEITDYRTAEDVGVDRPMKNEILHNIPPTPQQEAFIEKLMKFAESGDATILGRAPLSETEEKAKMLIATDYARKMALDMRMIDPNAEDDPNNKASHCARMIAEYYRKYDAQRGTQFVFSDLGTYKPGEWNVYSEIKRKLIEDYGIPAHEIRFIQECKTERSRKAVIEAMNSGDVRVLFGSTSMLGTGVNAQQRAVCIHHLDTPWRPSDLTQRDGRAIRAGNEIAKLYADNNVDVIIYAVEKSLDSYKFNLLHCKATFIDQLKSGALGARTIDEGAMDEKNGMNFSEYMAILSGNTDLLEKAKLEKRIAALESERKAHNKGISDSKFRLQTISHDIANNEAAISRMKEDAARYQSVVQRDKDGNPVNNLTIDTCNLRDEQNMGIHLQGLAMKTDTHGQYKRIGEVYGFPISIISERTVVDGKESVQNRFVVEGNYKYKYNNGFIAMSDTHAACMNFVNALE
;
A
#
# COMPACT_ATOMS: atom_id res chain seq x y z
N ARG A 1 8.02 18.02 -12.71
CA ARG A 1 6.56 17.92 -12.92
C ARG A 1 6.14 18.94 -13.96
N THR A 2 5.54 18.49 -15.05
CA THR A 2 5.05 19.38 -16.11
C THR A 2 3.70 20.03 -15.75
N GLY A 3 3.01 19.56 -14.70
CA GLY A 3 1.65 19.97 -14.33
C GLY A 3 0.57 19.58 -15.36
N LYS A 4 0.93 18.71 -16.32
CA LYS A 4 0.02 18.21 -17.37
C LYS A 4 -0.11 16.72 -17.28
N ASP A 5 -1.28 16.19 -17.66
CA ASP A 5 -1.46 14.75 -17.84
C ASP A 5 -0.58 14.25 -19.00
N LEU A 6 -0.11 13.01 -18.87
CA LEU A 6 0.74 12.35 -19.86
C LEU A 6 2.02 13.13 -20.24
N GLY A 7 2.57 13.88 -19.28
CA GLY A 7 3.81 14.64 -19.45
C GLY A 7 5.09 13.79 -19.51
N ALA A 8 4.98 12.46 -19.36
CA ALA A 8 6.10 11.52 -19.41
C ALA A 8 5.62 10.16 -19.92
N THR A 9 6.54 9.39 -20.51
CA THR A 9 6.34 7.99 -20.90
C THR A 9 7.27 7.11 -20.09
N PHE A 10 6.73 6.08 -19.44
CA PHE A 10 7.50 5.09 -18.68
C PHE A 10 7.48 3.74 -19.44
N LEU A 11 8.64 3.11 -19.54
CA LEU A 11 8.79 1.76 -20.08
C LEU A 11 9.15 0.82 -18.95
N SER A 12 8.31 -0.18 -18.71
CA SER A 12 8.54 -1.18 -17.65
C SER A 12 7.84 -2.50 -17.97
N GLY A 13 8.51 -3.61 -17.73
CA GLY A 13 7.87 -4.93 -17.71
C GLY A 13 7.09 -5.21 -16.42
N THR A 14 7.32 -4.43 -15.35
CA THR A 14 6.75 -4.63 -14.01
C THR A 14 6.23 -3.31 -13.45
N THR A 15 5.15 -2.80 -13.99
CA THR A 15 4.54 -1.53 -13.57
C THR A 15 3.96 -1.59 -12.15
N ILE A 16 3.53 -2.78 -11.73
CA ILE A 16 3.03 -3.07 -10.38
C ILE A 16 3.90 -4.20 -9.83
N SER A 17 4.63 -3.95 -8.76
CA SER A 17 5.61 -4.90 -8.23
C SER A 17 5.03 -5.79 -7.12
N ASN A 18 4.16 -5.25 -6.26
CA ASN A 18 3.67 -5.95 -5.09
C ASN A 18 2.17 -5.73 -4.81
N SER A 19 1.69 -4.49 -4.90
CA SER A 19 0.34 -4.12 -4.49
C SER A 19 -0.30 -3.13 -5.45
N LEU A 20 -1.61 -3.20 -5.61
CA LEU A 20 -2.37 -2.25 -6.42
C LEU A 20 -2.33 -0.81 -5.87
N THR A 21 -1.92 -0.61 -4.63
CA THR A 21 -1.65 0.74 -4.07
C THR A 21 -0.58 1.50 -4.85
N GLU A 22 0.33 0.79 -5.53
CA GLU A 22 1.37 1.38 -6.37
C GLU A 22 0.79 2.13 -7.58
N LEU A 23 -0.41 1.78 -8.04
CA LEU A 23 -1.12 2.48 -9.12
C LEU A 23 -1.38 3.95 -8.80
N TYR A 24 -1.66 4.29 -7.54
CA TYR A 24 -1.83 5.68 -7.16
C TYR A 24 -0.59 6.53 -7.51
N LEU A 25 0.61 5.99 -7.33
CA LEU A 25 1.84 6.70 -7.67
C LEU A 25 1.96 6.93 -9.19
N LEU A 26 1.60 5.94 -10.00
CA LEU A 26 1.54 6.08 -11.46
C LEU A 26 0.56 7.19 -11.86
N PHE A 27 -0.66 7.16 -11.34
CA PHE A 27 -1.68 8.17 -11.64
C PHE A 27 -1.26 9.56 -11.16
N LYS A 28 -0.63 9.67 -10.00
CA LYS A 28 -0.12 10.93 -9.46
C LYS A 28 0.91 11.61 -10.38
N TYR A 29 1.69 10.82 -11.12
CA TYR A 29 2.67 11.34 -12.07
C TYR A 29 2.11 11.52 -13.48
N LEU A 30 1.26 10.62 -13.93
CA LEU A 30 0.78 10.59 -15.32
C LEU A 30 -0.58 11.27 -15.52
N ARG A 31 -1.41 11.33 -14.48
CA ARG A 31 -2.79 11.89 -14.55
C ARG A 31 -3.11 12.83 -13.38
N PRO A 32 -2.28 13.83 -13.08
CA PRO A 32 -2.52 14.73 -11.94
C PRO A 32 -3.81 15.54 -12.09
N ASN A 33 -4.16 16.00 -13.31
CA ASN A 33 -5.37 16.78 -13.55
C ASN A 33 -6.63 15.91 -13.48
N GLU A 34 -6.55 14.66 -13.95
CA GLU A 34 -7.66 13.73 -13.85
C GLU A 34 -7.96 13.35 -12.40
N LEU A 35 -6.91 13.13 -11.59
CA LEU A 35 -7.08 12.91 -10.15
C LEU A 35 -7.70 14.13 -9.44
N GLU A 36 -7.40 15.34 -9.90
CA GLU A 36 -7.98 16.57 -9.39
C GLU A 36 -9.44 16.71 -9.80
N ARG A 37 -9.77 16.43 -11.07
CA ARG A 37 -11.14 16.44 -11.60
C ARG A 37 -12.07 15.46 -10.86
N GLN A 38 -11.52 14.31 -10.42
CA GLN A 38 -12.26 13.30 -9.66
C GLN A 38 -12.21 13.53 -8.13
N GLU A 39 -11.57 14.61 -7.67
CA GLU A 39 -11.39 14.93 -6.24
C GLU A 39 -10.62 13.87 -5.43
N ILE A 40 -9.77 13.05 -6.11
CA ILE A 40 -8.97 11.98 -5.52
C ILE A 40 -7.46 12.23 -5.60
N ARG A 41 -7.07 13.48 -5.45
CA ARG A 41 -5.68 13.93 -5.59
C ARG A 41 -4.74 13.38 -4.51
N CYS A 42 -5.23 13.13 -3.30
CA CYS A 42 -4.45 12.53 -2.22
C CYS A 42 -4.66 11.01 -2.15
N PHE A 43 -3.67 10.31 -1.58
CA PHE A 43 -3.71 8.85 -1.46
C PHE A 43 -4.93 8.37 -0.68
N ASP A 44 -5.29 9.04 0.42
CA ASP A 44 -6.40 8.62 1.27
C ASP A 44 -7.74 8.72 0.54
N ALA A 45 -7.96 9.78 -0.25
CA ALA A 45 -9.17 9.93 -1.06
C ALA A 45 -9.24 8.85 -2.16
N TRP A 46 -8.14 8.59 -2.86
CA TRP A 46 -8.05 7.52 -3.85
C TRP A 46 -8.30 6.14 -3.21
N ALA A 47 -7.64 5.87 -2.09
CA ALA A 47 -7.78 4.60 -1.38
C ALA A 47 -9.20 4.39 -0.82
N ALA A 48 -9.88 5.45 -0.39
CA ALA A 48 -11.28 5.37 0.06
C ALA A 48 -12.25 4.90 -1.05
N ILE A 49 -11.89 5.12 -2.33
CA ILE A 49 -12.70 4.69 -3.47
C ILE A 49 -12.35 3.28 -3.93
N PHE A 50 -11.05 2.95 -4.00
CA PHE A 50 -10.56 1.73 -4.64
C PHE A 50 -10.05 0.65 -3.68
N ALA A 51 -9.80 1.00 -2.42
CA ALA A 51 -9.29 0.06 -1.44
C ALA A 51 -10.16 0.03 -0.19
N LYS A 52 -10.33 -1.15 0.38
CA LYS A 52 -11.02 -1.32 1.67
C LYS A 52 -9.98 -1.69 2.72
N LYS A 53 -9.92 -0.88 3.78
CA LYS A 53 -9.16 -1.23 4.96
C LYS A 53 -9.86 -2.35 5.71
N THR A 54 -9.10 -3.35 6.14
CA THR A 54 -9.55 -4.32 7.12
C THR A 54 -8.83 -4.07 8.43
N THR A 55 -9.57 -4.15 9.49
CA THR A 55 -9.01 -4.15 10.83
C THR A 55 -8.72 -5.60 11.20
N ASP A 56 -7.44 -5.98 11.14
CA ASP A 56 -6.99 -7.26 11.67
C ASP A 56 -6.73 -7.09 13.17
N PHE A 57 -7.37 -7.93 13.98
CA PHE A 57 -7.10 -7.97 15.41
C PHE A 57 -5.91 -8.88 15.65
N GLU A 58 -4.79 -8.29 16.04
CA GLU A 58 -3.57 -9.02 16.40
C GLU A 58 -3.40 -8.98 17.93
N PHE A 59 -2.99 -10.12 18.51
CA PHE A 59 -2.54 -10.09 19.88
C PHE A 59 -1.20 -9.36 19.95
N ASN A 60 -1.14 -8.30 20.75
CA ASN A 60 0.15 -7.74 21.10
C ASN A 60 0.83 -8.63 22.14
N VAL A 61 2.08 -8.32 22.46
CA VAL A 61 2.94 -9.07 23.38
C VAL A 61 2.37 -9.24 24.78
N THR A 62 1.47 -8.36 25.18
CA THR A 62 0.80 -8.37 26.49
C THR A 62 -0.55 -9.09 26.46
N ASN A 63 -0.81 -9.92 25.44
CA ASN A 63 -2.07 -10.64 25.22
C ASN A 63 -3.30 -9.74 25.05
N HIS A 64 -3.11 -8.46 24.75
CA HIS A 64 -4.20 -7.56 24.40
C HIS A 64 -4.44 -7.57 22.90
N ILE A 65 -5.70 -7.56 22.52
CA ILE A 65 -6.11 -7.45 21.12
C ILE A 65 -5.86 -6.02 20.65
N VAL A 66 -4.94 -5.85 19.70
CA VAL A 66 -4.67 -4.59 19.02
C VAL A 66 -5.26 -4.63 17.64
N ALA A 67 -6.03 -3.62 17.30
CA ALA A 67 -6.56 -3.46 15.95
C ALA A 67 -5.49 -2.85 15.03
N LYS A 68 -5.09 -3.59 13.99
CA LYS A 68 -4.21 -3.10 12.92
C LYS A 68 -5.01 -2.92 11.65
N GLU A 69 -5.03 -1.70 11.13
CA GLU A 69 -5.66 -1.41 9.84
C GLU A 69 -4.69 -1.65 8.70
N ARG A 70 -5.15 -2.42 7.70
CA ARG A 70 -4.39 -2.68 6.47
C ARG A 70 -5.29 -2.53 5.25
N PHE A 71 -4.74 -2.03 4.14
CA PHE A 71 -5.39 -2.17 2.84
C PHE A 71 -5.21 -3.61 2.38
N ARG A 72 -6.29 -4.36 2.33
CA ARG A 72 -6.28 -5.77 1.93
C ARG A 72 -7.15 -6.02 0.71
N PHE A 73 -8.32 -5.40 0.68
CA PHE A 73 -9.24 -5.58 -0.43
C PHE A 73 -9.20 -4.37 -1.36
N PHE A 74 -9.13 -4.66 -2.65
CA PHE A 74 -9.38 -3.67 -3.69
C PHE A 74 -10.79 -3.88 -4.22
N ILE A 75 -11.53 -2.78 -4.29
CA ILE A 75 -12.92 -2.73 -4.76
C ILE A 75 -12.98 -1.88 -6.03
N LYS A 76 -14.06 -2.01 -6.81
CA LYS A 76 -14.21 -1.31 -8.09
C LYS A 76 -13.03 -1.58 -9.04
N VAL A 77 -12.58 -2.83 -9.06
CA VAL A 77 -11.42 -3.24 -9.85
C VAL A 77 -11.62 -2.99 -11.36
N PRO A 78 -12.81 -3.21 -11.96
CA PRO A 78 -13.06 -2.86 -13.35
C PRO A 78 -12.84 -1.37 -13.65
N GLU A 79 -13.31 -0.50 -12.78
CA GLU A 79 -13.17 0.95 -12.92
C GLU A 79 -11.70 1.38 -12.77
N LEU A 80 -10.98 0.76 -11.83
CA LEU A 80 -9.54 0.97 -11.65
C LEU A 80 -8.74 0.51 -12.87
N ALA A 81 -9.09 -0.64 -13.44
CA ALA A 81 -8.45 -1.15 -14.64
C ALA A 81 -8.75 -0.29 -15.88
N ALA A 82 -9.98 0.18 -16.05
CA ALA A 82 -10.32 1.11 -17.12
C ALA A 82 -9.45 2.38 -17.01
N PHE A 83 -9.33 2.95 -15.81
CA PHE A 83 -8.50 4.12 -15.57
C PHE A 83 -7.01 3.89 -15.84
N TYR A 84 -6.51 2.69 -15.55
CA TYR A 84 -5.14 2.26 -15.86
C TYR A 84 -4.94 2.05 -17.37
N ASN A 85 -5.86 1.36 -18.03
CA ASN A 85 -5.74 0.98 -19.44
C ASN A 85 -5.87 2.19 -20.40
N GLU A 86 -6.49 3.29 -19.98
CA GLU A 86 -6.50 4.54 -20.73
C GLU A 86 -5.09 5.13 -20.99
N ILE A 87 -4.12 4.83 -20.13
CA ILE A 87 -2.76 5.38 -20.19
C ILE A 87 -1.69 4.31 -20.43
N THR A 88 -2.10 3.07 -20.64
CA THR A 88 -1.17 1.94 -20.71
C THR A 88 -1.36 1.18 -22.00
N ASP A 89 -0.28 0.97 -22.76
CA ASP A 89 -0.22 -0.03 -23.83
C ASP A 89 0.50 -1.26 -23.28
N TYR A 90 -0.28 -2.28 -22.87
CA TYR A 90 0.23 -3.54 -22.35
C TYR A 90 0.24 -4.59 -23.44
N ARG A 91 1.42 -5.19 -23.65
CA ARG A 91 1.64 -6.27 -24.61
C ARG A 91 2.35 -7.42 -23.95
N THR A 92 1.84 -8.61 -24.12
CA THR A 92 2.52 -9.84 -23.72
C THR A 92 3.52 -10.28 -24.80
N ALA A 93 4.41 -11.20 -24.45
CA ALA A 93 5.32 -11.79 -25.43
C ALA A 93 4.56 -12.52 -26.56
N GLU A 94 3.40 -13.09 -26.23
CA GLU A 94 2.51 -13.76 -27.17
C GLU A 94 1.87 -12.77 -28.16
N ASP A 95 1.40 -11.61 -27.67
CA ASP A 95 0.80 -10.57 -28.51
C ASP A 95 1.76 -10.04 -29.60
N VAL A 96 3.06 -10.04 -29.30
CA VAL A 96 4.10 -9.54 -30.21
C VAL A 96 4.90 -10.66 -30.89
N GLY A 97 4.53 -11.92 -30.68
CA GLY A 97 5.13 -13.08 -31.33
C GLY A 97 6.59 -13.34 -30.94
N VAL A 98 7.00 -13.01 -29.71
CA VAL A 98 8.35 -13.31 -29.23
C VAL A 98 8.49 -14.82 -29.01
N ASP A 99 9.40 -15.42 -29.76
CA ASP A 99 9.76 -16.84 -29.63
C ASP A 99 10.56 -17.06 -28.33
N ARG A 100 9.88 -17.59 -27.32
CA ARG A 100 10.45 -17.95 -26.01
C ARG A 100 9.84 -19.25 -25.50
N PRO A 101 10.55 -19.99 -24.64
CA PRO A 101 9.98 -21.18 -24.02
C PRO A 101 8.75 -20.88 -23.18
N MET A 102 7.89 -21.86 -23.04
CA MET A 102 6.79 -21.84 -22.11
C MET A 102 7.26 -22.24 -20.70
N LYS A 103 6.55 -21.75 -19.69
CA LYS A 103 6.79 -22.15 -18.29
C LYS A 103 5.97 -23.41 -17.98
N ASN A 104 6.67 -24.46 -17.54
CA ASN A 104 6.03 -25.61 -16.91
C ASN A 104 6.30 -25.58 -15.40
N GLU A 105 5.30 -25.18 -14.62
CA GLU A 105 5.43 -25.00 -13.18
C GLU A 105 5.14 -26.30 -12.44
N ILE A 106 6.07 -26.72 -11.58
CA ILE A 106 6.01 -27.98 -10.83
C ILE A 106 6.14 -27.66 -9.34
N LEU A 107 5.05 -27.85 -8.59
CA LEU A 107 5.07 -27.77 -7.15
C LEU A 107 5.60 -29.08 -6.56
N HIS A 108 6.79 -29.03 -5.97
CA HIS A 108 7.44 -30.16 -5.33
C HIS A 108 7.16 -30.14 -3.81
N ASN A 109 6.14 -30.85 -3.38
CA ASN A 109 5.77 -30.98 -1.98
C ASN A 109 6.71 -31.93 -1.24
N ILE A 110 7.18 -31.52 -0.08
CA ILE A 110 8.12 -32.23 0.78
C ILE A 110 7.47 -32.42 2.15
N PRO A 111 7.28 -33.64 2.64
CA PRO A 111 6.88 -33.86 4.02
C PRO A 111 7.89 -33.26 4.99
N PRO A 112 7.47 -32.67 6.11
CA PRO A 112 8.40 -32.16 7.11
C PRO A 112 9.21 -33.31 7.71
N THR A 113 10.50 -33.06 7.96
CA THR A 113 11.34 -34.01 8.68
C THR A 113 10.95 -34.05 10.16
N PRO A 114 11.31 -35.12 10.93
CA PRO A 114 11.01 -35.19 12.37
C PRO A 114 11.53 -33.97 13.15
N GLN A 115 12.70 -33.44 12.79
CA GLN A 115 13.26 -32.25 13.41
C GLN A 115 12.42 -31.00 13.11
N GLN A 116 11.92 -30.89 11.87
CA GLN A 116 11.03 -29.79 11.47
C GLN A 116 9.68 -29.88 12.18
N GLU A 117 9.09 -31.08 12.32
CA GLU A 117 7.85 -31.25 13.06
C GLU A 117 7.99 -30.83 14.53
N ALA A 118 9.07 -31.26 15.21
CA ALA A 118 9.35 -30.85 16.58
C ALA A 118 9.57 -29.33 16.70
N PHE A 119 10.16 -28.70 15.68
CA PHE A 119 10.39 -27.27 15.69
C PHE A 119 9.11 -26.47 15.35
N ILE A 120 8.21 -27.01 14.54
CA ILE A 120 6.88 -26.43 14.29
C ILE A 120 6.12 -26.26 15.62
N GLU A 121 6.16 -27.26 16.51
CA GLU A 121 5.53 -27.15 17.84
C GLU A 121 6.16 -26.01 18.69
N LYS A 122 7.49 -25.86 18.63
CA LYS A 122 8.18 -24.75 19.29
C LYS A 122 7.77 -23.39 18.73
N LEU A 123 7.63 -23.27 17.41
CA LEU A 123 7.18 -22.06 16.76
C LEU A 123 5.76 -21.68 17.15
N MET A 124 4.86 -22.67 17.25
CA MET A 124 3.49 -22.44 17.70
C MET A 124 3.47 -21.91 19.15
N LYS A 125 4.20 -22.55 20.06
CA LYS A 125 4.33 -22.11 21.46
C LYS A 125 4.96 -20.72 21.59
N PHE A 126 5.98 -20.42 20.77
CA PHE A 126 6.57 -19.07 20.73
C PHE A 126 5.57 -18.03 20.23
N ALA A 127 4.84 -18.33 19.15
CA ALA A 127 3.84 -17.43 18.62
C ALA A 127 2.72 -17.12 19.62
N GLU A 128 2.34 -18.10 20.46
CA GLU A 128 1.35 -17.94 21.53
C GLU A 128 1.90 -17.12 22.71
N SER A 129 3.02 -17.57 23.29
CA SER A 129 3.55 -17.01 24.53
C SER A 129 4.41 -15.76 24.37
N GLY A 130 5.11 -15.63 23.23
CA GLY A 130 6.16 -14.63 23.04
C GLY A 130 7.49 -15.00 23.72
N ASP A 131 7.58 -16.18 24.35
CA ASP A 131 8.80 -16.63 25.02
C ASP A 131 9.85 -17.11 24.00
N ALA A 132 10.83 -16.26 23.74
CA ALA A 132 11.89 -16.52 22.78
C ALA A 132 12.88 -17.61 23.25
N THR A 133 12.90 -17.95 24.53
CA THR A 133 13.76 -19.01 25.06
C THR A 133 13.39 -20.39 24.50
N ILE A 134 12.13 -20.59 24.11
CA ILE A 134 11.64 -21.79 23.40
C ILE A 134 12.38 -22.01 22.09
N LEU A 135 12.80 -20.93 21.42
CA LEU A 135 13.57 -20.97 20.16
C LEU A 135 15.09 -21.01 20.40
N GLY A 136 15.55 -21.10 21.66
CA GLY A 136 16.97 -21.12 22.02
C GLY A 136 17.66 -19.75 21.93
N ARG A 137 16.91 -18.65 22.00
CA ARG A 137 17.46 -17.28 21.95
C ARG A 137 17.14 -16.51 23.25
N ALA A 138 17.83 -15.38 23.44
CA ALA A 138 17.54 -14.45 24.54
C ALA A 138 16.09 -13.93 24.48
N PRO A 139 15.50 -13.54 25.63
CA PRO A 139 14.20 -12.89 25.68
C PRO A 139 14.10 -11.70 24.73
N LEU A 140 12.91 -11.46 24.20
CA LEU A 140 12.68 -10.36 23.25
C LEU A 140 12.86 -9.00 23.93
N SER A 141 13.50 -8.05 23.25
CA SER A 141 13.46 -6.64 23.62
C SER A 141 12.08 -6.03 23.30
N GLU A 142 11.75 -4.88 23.88
CA GLU A 142 10.47 -4.17 23.61
C GLU A 142 10.20 -3.93 22.12
N THR A 143 11.25 -3.72 21.31
CA THR A 143 11.15 -3.52 19.86
C THR A 143 10.87 -4.84 19.15
N GLU A 144 11.54 -5.91 19.56
CA GLU A 144 11.35 -7.26 19.01
C GLU A 144 10.00 -7.83 19.40
N GLU A 145 9.48 -7.49 20.56
CA GLU A 145 8.15 -7.88 20.98
C GLU A 145 7.08 -7.38 19.99
N LYS A 146 7.18 -6.14 19.53
CA LYS A 146 6.30 -5.58 18.49
C LYS A 146 6.45 -6.29 17.15
N ALA A 147 7.59 -6.93 16.92
CA ALA A 147 7.94 -7.67 15.71
C ALA A 147 7.83 -9.21 15.90
N LYS A 148 7.21 -9.70 16.97
CA LYS A 148 7.11 -11.13 17.31
C LYS A 148 6.72 -12.00 16.12
N MET A 149 5.67 -11.63 15.37
CA MET A 149 5.20 -12.41 14.23
C MET A 149 6.16 -12.37 13.04
N LEU A 150 6.92 -11.29 12.87
CA LEU A 150 7.98 -11.23 11.87
C LEU A 150 9.13 -12.19 12.22
N ILE A 151 9.51 -12.24 13.49
CA ILE A 151 10.51 -13.18 14.02
C ILE A 151 10.02 -14.62 13.82
N ALA A 152 8.78 -14.92 14.20
CA ALA A 152 8.19 -16.25 14.01
C ALA A 152 8.18 -16.66 12.52
N THR A 153 7.86 -15.72 11.64
CA THR A 153 7.87 -15.93 10.18
C THR A 153 9.28 -16.21 9.64
N ASP A 154 10.30 -15.49 10.14
CA ASP A 154 11.70 -15.70 9.74
C ASP A 154 12.20 -17.09 10.16
N TYR A 155 11.94 -17.49 11.40
CA TYR A 155 12.28 -18.83 11.89
C TYR A 155 11.54 -19.94 11.13
N ALA A 156 10.28 -19.76 10.81
CA ALA A 156 9.53 -20.72 10.00
C ALA A 156 10.09 -20.88 8.59
N ARG A 157 10.56 -19.79 7.97
CA ARG A 157 11.23 -19.82 6.66
C ARG A 157 12.59 -20.54 6.72
N LYS A 158 13.38 -20.26 7.75
CA LYS A 158 14.67 -20.91 7.98
C LYS A 158 14.48 -22.40 8.22
N MET A 159 13.55 -22.79 9.10
CA MET A 159 13.18 -24.18 9.38
C MET A 159 12.80 -24.93 8.11
N ALA A 160 11.94 -24.34 7.27
CA ALA A 160 11.50 -24.95 6.03
C ALA A 160 12.65 -25.13 5.03
N LEU A 161 13.66 -24.29 5.05
CA LEU A 161 14.81 -24.39 4.16
C LEU A 161 15.83 -25.44 4.64
N ASP A 162 16.34 -25.26 5.87
CA ASP A 162 17.24 -26.22 6.53
C ASP A 162 17.34 -25.88 8.02
N MET A 163 17.20 -26.90 8.89
CA MET A 163 17.28 -26.73 10.34
C MET A 163 18.63 -26.20 10.82
N ARG A 164 19.73 -26.46 10.08
CA ARG A 164 21.06 -25.94 10.40
C ARG A 164 21.20 -24.42 10.25
N MET A 165 20.23 -23.76 9.63
CA MET A 165 20.14 -22.28 9.66
C MET A 165 19.72 -21.73 11.01
N ILE A 166 19.14 -22.57 11.87
CA ILE A 166 18.64 -22.20 13.21
C ILE A 166 19.59 -22.76 14.28
N ASP A 167 19.86 -24.07 14.20
CA ASP A 167 20.80 -24.77 15.07
C ASP A 167 21.92 -25.38 14.21
N PRO A 168 23.14 -24.81 14.27
CA PRO A 168 24.28 -25.35 13.53
C PRO A 168 24.62 -26.82 13.84
N ASN A 169 24.16 -27.35 14.98
CA ASN A 169 24.39 -28.74 15.41
C ASN A 169 23.27 -29.69 14.94
N ALA A 170 22.24 -29.17 14.27
CA ALA A 170 21.19 -30.03 13.73
C ALA A 170 21.77 -31.01 12.70
N GLU A 171 21.27 -32.25 12.72
CA GLU A 171 21.69 -33.29 11.79
C GLU A 171 21.21 -33.00 10.37
N ASP A 172 22.00 -33.41 9.37
CA ASP A 172 21.60 -33.39 7.98
C ASP A 172 20.57 -34.49 7.72
N ASP A 173 19.38 -34.10 7.27
CA ASP A 173 18.33 -35.07 6.93
C ASP A 173 18.28 -35.28 5.40
N PRO A 174 18.33 -36.54 4.90
CA PRO A 174 18.29 -36.84 3.47
C PRO A 174 16.96 -36.42 2.81
N ASN A 175 15.93 -36.11 3.59
CA ASN A 175 14.62 -35.67 3.12
C ASN A 175 14.38 -34.17 3.36
N ASN A 176 15.36 -33.41 3.77
CA ASN A 176 15.23 -31.96 3.86
C ASN A 176 15.19 -31.30 2.47
N LYS A 177 14.77 -30.04 2.41
CA LYS A 177 14.61 -29.30 1.15
C LYS A 177 15.93 -29.21 0.35
N ALA A 178 17.07 -29.06 1.02
CA ALA A 178 18.38 -28.99 0.37
C ALA A 178 18.71 -30.33 -0.33
N SER A 179 18.42 -31.47 0.31
CA SER A 179 18.63 -32.81 -0.26
C SER A 179 17.69 -33.07 -1.45
N HIS A 180 16.40 -32.69 -1.35
CA HIS A 180 15.48 -32.78 -2.46
C HIS A 180 15.92 -31.93 -3.66
N CYS A 181 16.39 -30.70 -3.41
CA CYS A 181 16.90 -29.84 -4.47
C CYS A 181 18.14 -30.43 -5.15
N ALA A 182 19.10 -30.96 -4.37
CA ALA A 182 20.29 -31.62 -4.93
C ALA A 182 19.90 -32.80 -5.82
N ARG A 183 18.95 -33.63 -5.39
CA ARG A 183 18.42 -34.77 -6.16
C ARG A 183 17.84 -34.33 -7.49
N MET A 184 16.93 -33.35 -7.45
CA MET A 184 16.27 -32.83 -8.66
C MET A 184 17.29 -32.20 -9.63
N ILE A 185 18.25 -31.42 -9.12
CA ILE A 185 19.32 -30.86 -9.94
C ILE A 185 20.11 -31.99 -10.63
N ALA A 186 20.45 -33.05 -9.90
CA ALA A 186 21.18 -34.19 -10.46
C ALA A 186 20.37 -34.96 -11.51
N GLU A 187 19.05 -35.07 -11.35
CA GLU A 187 18.15 -35.68 -12.35
C GLU A 187 18.15 -34.86 -13.64
N TYR A 188 17.98 -33.54 -13.58
CA TYR A 188 18.02 -32.67 -14.77
C TYR A 188 19.43 -32.60 -15.37
N TYR A 189 20.46 -32.63 -14.57
CA TYR A 189 21.84 -32.68 -15.02
C TYR A 189 22.09 -33.90 -15.91
N ARG A 190 21.64 -35.09 -15.48
CA ARG A 190 21.75 -36.35 -16.24
C ARG A 190 20.83 -36.37 -17.45
N LYS A 191 19.56 -35.92 -17.30
CA LYS A 191 18.55 -35.89 -18.38
C LYS A 191 19.04 -35.08 -19.59
N TYR A 192 19.71 -33.97 -19.34
CA TYR A 192 20.20 -33.06 -20.39
C TYR A 192 21.75 -33.04 -20.49
N ASP A 193 22.41 -34.17 -20.20
CA ASP A 193 23.87 -34.22 -20.21
C ASP A 193 24.45 -34.04 -21.62
N ALA A 194 23.90 -34.74 -22.61
CA ALA A 194 24.34 -34.67 -24.00
C ALA A 194 24.18 -33.23 -24.58
N GLN A 195 23.18 -32.49 -24.12
CA GLN A 195 22.91 -31.12 -24.54
C GLN A 195 23.63 -30.07 -23.67
N ARG A 196 24.33 -30.51 -22.61
CA ARG A 196 24.89 -29.62 -21.58
C ARG A 196 23.87 -28.59 -21.09
N GLY A 197 22.65 -29.06 -20.80
CA GLY A 197 21.55 -28.23 -20.30
C GLY A 197 21.88 -27.58 -18.96
N THR A 198 21.51 -26.34 -18.75
CA THR A 198 21.85 -25.56 -17.55
C THR A 198 20.65 -25.30 -16.66
N GLN A 199 20.92 -25.05 -15.39
CA GLN A 199 19.90 -24.87 -14.37
C GLN A 199 20.19 -23.65 -13.50
N PHE A 200 19.16 -22.92 -13.11
CA PHE A 200 19.24 -21.83 -12.14
C PHE A 200 18.68 -22.26 -10.80
N VAL A 201 19.35 -21.89 -9.71
CA VAL A 201 18.88 -22.14 -8.35
C VAL A 201 18.73 -20.81 -7.62
N PHE A 202 17.52 -20.49 -7.22
CA PHE A 202 17.20 -19.24 -6.53
C PHE A 202 16.85 -19.46 -5.07
N SER A 203 17.49 -18.70 -4.19
CA SER A 203 17.08 -18.47 -2.81
C SER A 203 17.57 -17.11 -2.34
N ASP A 204 16.75 -16.40 -1.56
CA ASP A 204 17.16 -15.19 -0.86
C ASP A 204 17.63 -15.47 0.56
N LEU A 205 17.43 -16.71 1.04
CA LEU A 205 17.93 -17.23 2.31
C LEU A 205 19.04 -18.26 2.10
N GLY A 206 19.93 -18.39 3.09
CA GLY A 206 20.99 -19.39 3.07
C GLY A 206 21.96 -19.24 1.91
N THR A 207 22.14 -18.01 1.42
CA THR A 207 23.03 -17.69 0.30
C THR A 207 24.49 -17.88 0.67
N TYR A 208 25.33 -18.05 -0.36
CA TYR A 208 26.77 -18.27 -0.19
C TYR A 208 27.46 -17.18 0.63
N LYS A 209 28.18 -17.64 1.67
CA LYS A 209 29.05 -16.84 2.52
C LYS A 209 30.38 -17.60 2.73
N PRO A 210 31.52 -17.01 2.36
CA PRO A 210 32.80 -17.64 2.55
C PRO A 210 33.11 -17.90 4.03
N GLY A 211 33.50 -19.13 4.37
CA GLY A 211 33.90 -19.50 5.73
C GLY A 211 32.77 -19.80 6.69
N GLU A 212 31.50 -19.62 6.28
CA GLU A 212 30.33 -19.96 7.06
C GLU A 212 29.54 -21.08 6.38
N TRP A 213 28.91 -21.97 7.17
CA TRP A 213 27.96 -22.93 6.63
C TRP A 213 26.77 -22.18 6.01
N ASN A 214 26.36 -22.59 4.84
CA ASN A 214 25.19 -22.03 4.16
C ASN A 214 24.58 -23.08 3.24
N VAL A 215 23.29 -22.91 2.92
CA VAL A 215 22.51 -23.88 2.14
C VAL A 215 23.06 -24.06 0.72
N TYR A 216 23.57 -23.00 0.10
CA TYR A 216 24.17 -23.10 -1.24
C TYR A 216 25.40 -24.03 -1.25
N SER A 217 26.31 -23.84 -0.28
CA SER A 217 27.49 -24.67 -0.14
C SER A 217 27.13 -26.11 0.20
N GLU A 218 26.09 -26.32 0.98
CA GLU A 218 25.59 -27.65 1.33
C GLU A 218 25.03 -28.38 0.11
N ILE A 219 24.17 -27.73 -0.69
CA ILE A 219 23.66 -28.33 -1.93
C ILE A 219 24.82 -28.63 -2.88
N LYS A 220 25.78 -27.71 -3.03
CA LYS A 220 26.99 -27.94 -3.85
C LYS A 220 27.79 -29.14 -3.37
N ARG A 221 27.99 -29.30 -2.05
CA ARG A 221 28.64 -30.47 -1.46
C ARG A 221 27.92 -31.75 -1.85
N LYS A 222 26.58 -31.82 -1.65
CA LYS A 222 25.78 -32.97 -2.03
C LYS A 222 25.85 -33.27 -3.53
N LEU A 223 25.84 -32.26 -4.40
CA LEU A 223 25.96 -32.46 -5.84
C LEU A 223 27.33 -33.06 -6.23
N ILE A 224 28.38 -32.69 -5.54
CA ILE A 224 29.73 -33.20 -5.80
C ILE A 224 29.89 -34.60 -5.19
N GLU A 225 29.62 -34.75 -3.88
CA GLU A 225 29.91 -35.96 -3.12
C GLU A 225 28.90 -37.09 -3.39
N ASP A 226 27.59 -36.80 -3.43
CA ASP A 226 26.55 -37.80 -3.54
C ASP A 226 26.19 -38.09 -5.02
N TYR A 227 26.33 -37.12 -5.92
CA TYR A 227 25.92 -37.23 -7.32
C TYR A 227 27.04 -37.17 -8.34
N GLY A 228 28.29 -36.87 -7.93
CA GLY A 228 29.49 -36.88 -8.77
C GLY A 228 29.54 -35.74 -9.80
N ILE A 229 28.83 -34.65 -9.59
CA ILE A 229 28.83 -33.49 -10.49
C ILE A 229 30.14 -32.71 -10.28
N PRO A 230 30.89 -32.38 -11.36
CA PRO A 230 32.16 -31.68 -11.22
C PRO A 230 32.04 -30.31 -10.55
N ALA A 231 32.87 -30.01 -9.58
CA ALA A 231 32.80 -28.78 -8.78
C ALA A 231 32.87 -27.49 -9.62
N HIS A 232 33.61 -27.52 -10.76
CA HIS A 232 33.75 -26.35 -11.64
C HIS A 232 32.51 -26.05 -12.45
N GLU A 233 31.61 -27.02 -12.63
CA GLU A 233 30.32 -26.84 -13.32
C GLU A 233 29.24 -26.22 -12.41
N ILE A 234 29.54 -26.03 -11.10
CA ILE A 234 28.61 -25.47 -10.10
C ILE A 234 29.19 -24.16 -9.58
N ARG A 235 28.49 -23.05 -9.82
CA ARG A 235 28.96 -21.71 -9.43
C ARG A 235 27.91 -20.95 -8.62
N PHE A 236 28.41 -20.05 -7.78
CA PHE A 236 27.64 -19.08 -7.06
C PHE A 236 27.88 -17.70 -7.65
N ILE A 237 26.82 -16.96 -7.98
CA ILE A 237 26.96 -15.60 -8.54
C ILE A 237 27.62 -14.65 -7.52
N GLN A 238 27.50 -14.93 -6.23
CA GLN A 238 28.14 -14.19 -5.14
C GLN A 238 29.66 -14.24 -5.16
N GLU A 239 30.26 -15.24 -5.82
CA GLU A 239 31.72 -15.33 -6.03
C GLU A 239 32.20 -14.29 -7.05
N CYS A 240 31.30 -13.76 -7.88
CA CYS A 240 31.64 -12.83 -8.95
C CYS A 240 31.63 -11.38 -8.41
N LYS A 241 32.79 -10.92 -7.91
CA LYS A 241 32.94 -9.57 -7.34
C LYS A 241 33.11 -8.47 -8.40
N THR A 242 33.42 -8.80 -9.62
CA THR A 242 33.65 -7.86 -10.71
C THR A 242 32.71 -8.12 -11.88
N GLU A 243 32.44 -7.11 -12.68
CA GLU A 243 31.59 -7.25 -13.88
C GLU A 243 32.23 -8.24 -14.88
N ARG A 244 33.56 -8.25 -14.99
CA ARG A 244 34.29 -9.19 -15.83
C ARG A 244 34.07 -10.64 -15.38
N SER A 245 34.18 -10.94 -14.08
CA SER A 245 33.94 -12.29 -13.55
C SER A 245 32.48 -12.70 -13.73
N ARG A 246 31.54 -11.75 -13.62
CA ARG A 246 30.14 -11.99 -13.86
C ARG A 246 29.83 -12.33 -15.32
N LYS A 247 30.44 -11.60 -16.27
CA LYS A 247 30.31 -11.90 -17.70
C LYS A 247 30.88 -13.28 -18.03
N ALA A 248 32.05 -13.64 -17.47
CA ALA A 248 32.66 -14.95 -17.69
C ALA A 248 31.75 -16.11 -17.23
N VAL A 249 31.09 -15.99 -16.08
CA VAL A 249 30.13 -17.01 -15.61
C VAL A 249 28.89 -17.09 -16.51
N ILE A 250 28.39 -15.96 -17.01
CA ILE A 250 27.26 -15.92 -17.96
C ILE A 250 27.65 -16.61 -19.28
N GLU A 251 28.82 -16.34 -19.81
CA GLU A 251 29.38 -17.01 -21.01
C GLU A 251 29.54 -18.51 -20.76
N ALA A 252 30.07 -18.91 -19.62
CA ALA A 252 30.23 -20.32 -19.24
C ALA A 252 28.89 -21.06 -19.07
N MET A 253 27.84 -20.37 -18.63
CA MET A 253 26.44 -20.90 -18.64
C MET A 253 25.93 -21.09 -20.07
N ASN A 254 26.14 -20.11 -20.95
CA ASN A 254 25.67 -20.18 -22.33
C ASN A 254 26.48 -21.21 -23.18
N SER A 255 27.74 -21.47 -22.86
CA SER A 255 28.55 -22.56 -23.47
C SER A 255 28.21 -23.95 -22.88
N GLY A 256 27.68 -23.97 -21.64
CA GLY A 256 27.42 -25.19 -20.89
C GLY A 256 28.64 -25.67 -20.06
N ASP A 257 29.68 -24.85 -19.90
CA ASP A 257 30.84 -25.18 -19.03
C ASP A 257 30.45 -25.05 -17.55
N VAL A 258 29.52 -24.16 -17.24
CA VAL A 258 28.82 -24.12 -15.96
C VAL A 258 27.38 -24.61 -16.16
N ARG A 259 27.02 -25.65 -15.44
CA ARG A 259 25.70 -26.32 -15.58
C ARG A 259 24.70 -25.92 -14.52
N VAL A 260 25.18 -25.45 -13.36
CA VAL A 260 24.31 -25.05 -12.23
C VAL A 260 24.77 -23.70 -11.68
N LEU A 261 23.91 -22.71 -11.72
CA LEU A 261 24.19 -21.37 -11.21
C LEU A 261 23.21 -20.99 -10.08
N PHE A 262 23.78 -20.75 -8.90
CA PHE A 262 23.03 -20.30 -7.73
C PHE A 262 23.07 -18.78 -7.59
N GLY A 263 21.97 -18.20 -7.15
CA GLY A 263 21.94 -16.79 -6.77
C GLY A 263 20.64 -16.31 -6.16
N SER A 264 20.72 -15.17 -5.50
CA SER A 264 19.54 -14.49 -4.96
C SER A 264 18.79 -13.69 -6.03
N THR A 265 17.56 -13.27 -5.73
CA THR A 265 16.78 -12.38 -6.59
C THR A 265 17.56 -11.13 -6.97
N SER A 266 18.21 -10.49 -5.98
CA SER A 266 18.97 -9.26 -6.20
C SER A 266 20.21 -9.45 -7.09
N MET A 267 20.83 -10.61 -7.04
CA MET A 267 22.07 -10.88 -7.77
C MET A 267 21.87 -11.47 -9.17
N LEU A 268 20.86 -12.35 -9.33
CA LEU A 268 20.54 -13.01 -10.60
C LEU A 268 19.27 -12.46 -11.25
N GLY A 269 18.38 -11.85 -10.48
CA GLY A 269 17.06 -11.39 -10.96
C GLY A 269 17.12 -10.26 -11.99
N THR A 270 18.26 -9.58 -12.17
CA THR A 270 18.44 -8.50 -13.15
C THR A 270 19.76 -8.62 -13.91
N GLY A 271 19.76 -8.24 -15.20
CA GLY A 271 20.98 -8.08 -16.00
C GLY A 271 21.74 -9.35 -16.39
N VAL A 272 21.18 -10.55 -16.15
CA VAL A 272 21.83 -11.83 -16.50
C VAL A 272 21.18 -12.44 -17.73
N ASN A 273 21.97 -12.67 -18.79
CA ASN A 273 21.55 -13.27 -20.06
C ASN A 273 22.24 -14.62 -20.24
N ALA A 274 21.88 -15.62 -19.45
CA ALA A 274 22.47 -16.95 -19.43
C ALA A 274 21.45 -18.06 -19.76
N GLN A 275 20.48 -17.74 -20.62
CA GLN A 275 19.32 -18.59 -20.91
C GLN A 275 19.53 -19.62 -22.00
N GLN A 276 20.59 -19.53 -22.83
CA GLN A 276 20.69 -20.29 -24.08
C GLN A 276 20.54 -21.81 -23.91
N ARG A 277 20.92 -22.34 -22.75
CA ARG A 277 20.87 -23.77 -22.42
C ARG A 277 19.99 -24.09 -21.24
N ALA A 278 19.24 -23.12 -20.71
CA ALA A 278 18.47 -23.31 -19.49
C ALA A 278 17.28 -24.26 -19.70
N VAL A 279 17.22 -25.31 -18.89
CA VAL A 279 16.16 -26.34 -18.93
C VAL A 279 15.34 -26.38 -17.66
N CYS A 280 15.87 -25.84 -16.55
CA CYS A 280 15.19 -25.86 -15.27
C CYS A 280 15.54 -24.66 -14.40
N ILE A 281 14.56 -24.22 -13.62
CA ILE A 281 14.69 -23.26 -12.53
C ILE A 281 14.25 -23.92 -11.23
N HIS A 282 15.03 -23.75 -10.17
CA HIS A 282 14.72 -24.22 -8.83
C HIS A 282 14.49 -23.07 -7.90
N HIS A 283 13.27 -22.93 -7.35
CA HIS A 283 12.95 -21.97 -6.31
C HIS A 283 12.99 -22.64 -4.94
N LEU A 284 14.12 -22.50 -4.25
CA LEU A 284 14.30 -23.02 -2.88
C LEU A 284 13.45 -22.25 -1.87
N ASP A 285 13.31 -20.96 -2.08
CA ASP A 285 12.40 -20.11 -1.31
C ASP A 285 11.50 -19.30 -2.24
N THR A 286 10.38 -18.88 -1.69
CA THR A 286 9.43 -18.00 -2.38
C THR A 286 9.79 -16.55 -2.06
N PRO A 287 10.00 -15.68 -3.06
CA PRO A 287 10.25 -14.25 -2.81
C PRO A 287 9.02 -13.57 -2.20
N TRP A 288 9.18 -12.30 -1.79
CA TRP A 288 8.09 -11.54 -1.19
C TRP A 288 7.14 -10.91 -2.22
N ARG A 289 7.62 -10.67 -3.43
CA ARG A 289 6.88 -9.93 -4.47
C ARG A 289 6.63 -10.80 -5.70
N PRO A 290 5.46 -10.70 -6.31
CA PRO A 290 5.19 -11.38 -7.59
C PRO A 290 6.19 -10.99 -8.68
N SER A 291 6.60 -9.71 -8.73
CA SER A 291 7.60 -9.22 -9.68
C SER A 291 8.94 -9.94 -9.56
N ASP A 292 9.36 -10.27 -8.34
CA ASP A 292 10.62 -10.96 -8.09
C ASP A 292 10.56 -12.41 -8.62
N LEU A 293 9.43 -13.09 -8.45
CA LEU A 293 9.22 -14.42 -9.03
C LEU A 293 9.27 -14.36 -10.56
N THR A 294 8.55 -13.41 -11.16
CA THR A 294 8.57 -13.19 -12.61
C THR A 294 9.98 -12.87 -13.11
N GLN A 295 10.77 -12.09 -12.38
CA GLN A 295 12.15 -11.78 -12.73
C GLN A 295 13.06 -13.01 -12.66
N ARG A 296 12.91 -13.88 -11.64
CA ARG A 296 13.64 -15.15 -11.55
C ARG A 296 13.31 -16.05 -12.74
N ASP A 297 12.03 -16.24 -13.03
CA ASP A 297 11.55 -17.06 -14.15
C ASP A 297 12.06 -16.55 -15.49
N GLY A 298 12.04 -15.24 -15.68
CA GLY A 298 12.53 -14.57 -16.87
C GLY A 298 14.04 -14.73 -17.14
N ARG A 299 14.79 -15.41 -16.25
CA ARG A 299 16.20 -15.76 -16.53
C ARG A 299 16.35 -16.94 -17.48
N ALA A 300 15.43 -17.88 -17.47
CA ALA A 300 15.42 -19.04 -18.35
C ALA A 300 14.32 -18.97 -19.41
N ILE A 301 13.14 -18.41 -19.06
CA ILE A 301 11.99 -18.26 -19.94
C ILE A 301 12.16 -17.00 -20.79
N ARG A 302 13.09 -17.05 -21.72
CA ARG A 302 13.50 -15.90 -22.54
C ARG A 302 13.85 -16.32 -23.95
N ALA A 303 13.70 -15.40 -24.90
CA ALA A 303 14.14 -15.61 -26.28
C ALA A 303 15.63 -16.02 -26.37
N GLY A 304 15.95 -16.89 -27.32
CA GLY A 304 17.30 -17.42 -27.52
C GLY A 304 17.64 -18.60 -26.61
N ASN A 305 16.69 -19.27 -26.01
CA ASN A 305 16.89 -20.53 -25.30
C ASN A 305 16.80 -21.71 -26.29
N GLU A 306 17.93 -22.06 -26.89
CA GLU A 306 18.00 -23.08 -27.93
C GLU A 306 17.73 -24.50 -27.42
N ILE A 307 18.23 -24.83 -26.23
CA ILE A 307 18.09 -26.19 -25.70
C ILE A 307 16.66 -26.48 -25.29
N ALA A 308 15.97 -25.54 -24.66
CA ALA A 308 14.55 -25.72 -24.34
C ALA A 308 13.72 -25.90 -25.61
N LYS A 309 14.01 -25.12 -26.64
CA LYS A 309 13.29 -25.19 -27.92
C LYS A 309 13.46 -26.52 -28.64
N LEU A 310 14.70 -27.03 -28.71
CA LEU A 310 15.05 -28.20 -29.51
C LEU A 310 14.86 -29.54 -28.78
N TYR A 311 15.02 -29.56 -27.45
CA TYR A 311 15.14 -30.80 -26.68
C TYR A 311 14.20 -30.91 -25.48
N ALA A 312 13.43 -29.86 -25.18
CA ALA A 312 12.49 -29.85 -24.04
C ALA A 312 11.09 -29.36 -24.46
N ASP A 313 10.65 -29.65 -25.69
CA ASP A 313 9.33 -29.29 -26.24
C ASP A 313 8.99 -27.82 -26.06
N ASN A 314 10.01 -26.96 -26.19
CA ASN A 314 9.95 -25.52 -25.96
C ASN A 314 9.46 -25.14 -24.54
N ASN A 315 9.77 -25.96 -23.53
CA ASN A 315 9.40 -25.72 -22.13
C ASN A 315 10.66 -25.56 -21.26
N VAL A 316 10.50 -24.76 -20.20
CA VAL A 316 11.42 -24.73 -19.07
C VAL A 316 10.66 -25.14 -17.82
N ASP A 317 11.15 -26.17 -17.15
CA ASP A 317 10.57 -26.62 -15.89
C ASP A 317 10.95 -25.66 -14.75
N VAL A 318 9.93 -25.21 -14.01
CA VAL A 318 10.09 -24.30 -12.85
C VAL A 318 9.67 -25.07 -11.62
N ILE A 319 10.62 -25.54 -10.84
CA ILE A 319 10.39 -26.34 -9.65
C ILE A 319 10.33 -25.45 -8.42
N ILE A 320 9.23 -25.53 -7.71
CA ILE A 320 8.97 -24.79 -6.47
C ILE A 320 8.96 -25.80 -5.33
N TYR A 321 9.92 -25.66 -4.43
CA TYR A 321 10.02 -26.54 -3.27
C TYR A 321 9.19 -26.02 -2.11
N ALA A 322 8.22 -26.79 -1.67
CA ALA A 322 7.34 -26.44 -0.58
C ALA A 322 7.32 -27.55 0.48
N VAL A 323 7.73 -27.21 1.70
CA VAL A 323 7.57 -28.11 2.85
C VAL A 323 6.14 -28.02 3.36
N GLU A 324 5.49 -29.18 3.52
CA GLU A 324 4.14 -29.24 4.07
C GLU A 324 4.10 -28.74 5.51
N LYS A 325 2.96 -28.24 5.97
CA LYS A 325 2.81 -27.60 7.29
C LYS A 325 3.82 -26.47 7.54
N SER A 326 4.26 -25.80 6.49
CA SER A 326 5.14 -24.63 6.55
C SER A 326 4.55 -23.44 5.78
N LEU A 327 5.23 -22.32 5.85
CA LEU A 327 4.78 -21.10 5.15
C LEU A 327 4.99 -21.15 3.63
N ASP A 328 5.69 -22.15 3.09
CA ASP A 328 6.09 -22.20 1.68
C ASP A 328 4.90 -22.22 0.72
N SER A 329 4.01 -23.22 0.89
CA SER A 329 2.83 -23.37 0.01
C SER A 329 1.87 -22.19 0.11
N TYR A 330 1.66 -21.68 1.34
CA TYR A 330 0.80 -20.51 1.54
C TYR A 330 1.36 -19.27 0.84
N LYS A 331 2.65 -19.01 1.03
CA LYS A 331 3.32 -17.86 0.45
C LYS A 331 3.32 -17.93 -1.08
N PHE A 332 3.58 -19.10 -1.64
CA PHE A 332 3.52 -19.34 -3.07
C PHE A 332 2.11 -19.09 -3.64
N ASN A 333 1.08 -19.67 -3.03
CA ASN A 333 -0.30 -19.45 -3.44
C ASN A 333 -0.70 -17.96 -3.36
N LEU A 334 -0.27 -17.26 -2.33
CA LEU A 334 -0.51 -15.83 -2.19
C LEU A 334 0.14 -15.03 -3.32
N LEU A 335 1.40 -15.33 -3.66
CA LEU A 335 2.09 -14.67 -4.77
C LEU A 335 1.42 -14.98 -6.11
N HIS A 336 0.99 -16.22 -6.32
CA HIS A 336 0.28 -16.61 -7.52
C HIS A 336 -1.05 -15.87 -7.69
N CYS A 337 -1.84 -15.76 -6.61
CA CYS A 337 -3.05 -14.95 -6.62
C CYS A 337 -2.77 -13.48 -6.95
N LYS A 338 -1.75 -12.88 -6.32
CA LYS A 338 -1.35 -11.50 -6.61
C LYS A 338 -0.91 -11.32 -8.06
N ALA A 339 -0.08 -12.23 -8.60
CA ALA A 339 0.36 -12.20 -9.98
C ALA A 339 -0.82 -12.26 -10.96
N THR A 340 -1.73 -13.21 -10.74
CA THR A 340 -2.94 -13.37 -11.55
C THR A 340 -3.78 -12.09 -11.59
N PHE A 341 -3.99 -11.45 -10.44
CA PHE A 341 -4.75 -10.20 -10.39
C PHE A 341 -4.04 -9.03 -11.08
N ILE A 342 -2.72 -8.93 -10.93
CA ILE A 342 -1.92 -7.92 -11.63
C ILE A 342 -2.02 -8.11 -13.15
N ASP A 343 -1.97 -9.34 -13.62
CA ASP A 343 -2.07 -9.67 -15.05
C ASP A 343 -3.49 -9.42 -15.59
N GLN A 344 -4.53 -9.77 -14.84
CA GLN A 344 -5.92 -9.46 -15.18
C GLN A 344 -6.16 -7.95 -15.30
N LEU A 345 -5.61 -7.17 -14.36
CA LEU A 345 -5.73 -5.72 -14.40
C LEU A 345 -5.01 -5.13 -15.62
N LYS A 346 -3.80 -5.60 -15.92
CA LYS A 346 -3.01 -5.13 -17.07
C LYS A 346 -3.65 -5.49 -18.42
N SER A 347 -4.17 -6.71 -18.55
CA SER A 347 -4.79 -7.21 -19.78
C SER A 347 -6.21 -6.69 -19.98
N GLY A 348 -6.83 -6.09 -18.98
CA GLY A 348 -8.24 -5.69 -19.01
C GLY A 348 -9.23 -6.87 -18.95
N ALA A 349 -8.75 -8.11 -18.79
CA ALA A 349 -9.55 -9.32 -18.71
C ALA A 349 -10.11 -9.50 -17.28
N LEU A 350 -11.13 -8.73 -16.91
CA LEU A 350 -11.61 -8.65 -15.54
C LEU A 350 -12.76 -9.62 -15.26
N GLY A 351 -12.56 -10.50 -14.27
CA GLY A 351 -13.58 -11.39 -13.73
C GLY A 351 -14.17 -10.95 -12.39
N ALA A 352 -13.40 -10.30 -11.53
CA ALA A 352 -13.81 -9.99 -10.15
C ALA A 352 -13.90 -8.49 -9.88
N ARG A 353 -14.96 -8.05 -9.17
CA ARG A 353 -15.11 -6.66 -8.71
C ARG A 353 -14.31 -6.34 -7.45
N THR A 354 -13.89 -7.36 -6.73
CA THR A 354 -13.13 -7.24 -5.48
C THR A 354 -11.98 -8.23 -5.49
N ILE A 355 -10.81 -7.76 -5.11
CA ILE A 355 -9.57 -8.54 -5.00
C ILE A 355 -9.10 -8.56 -3.55
N ASP A 356 -8.72 -9.73 -3.05
CA ASP A 356 -8.04 -9.91 -1.76
C ASP A 356 -6.52 -10.08 -2.00
N GLU A 357 -5.71 -9.11 -1.60
CA GLU A 357 -4.25 -9.18 -1.71
C GLU A 357 -3.58 -10.03 -0.61
N GLY A 358 -4.36 -10.57 0.32
CA GLY A 358 -3.86 -11.37 1.45
C GLY A 358 -3.31 -10.53 2.60
N ALA A 359 -2.95 -11.21 3.69
CA ALA A 359 -2.55 -10.57 4.95
C ALA A 359 -1.04 -10.58 5.22
N MET A 360 -0.24 -11.22 4.36
CA MET A 360 1.21 -11.38 4.55
C MET A 360 1.99 -10.31 3.78
N ASP A 361 2.87 -9.58 4.44
CA ASP A 361 3.78 -8.66 3.80
C ASP A 361 5.22 -8.78 4.34
N GLU A 362 6.17 -8.16 3.63
CA GLU A 362 7.60 -8.18 3.95
C GLU A 362 7.93 -7.52 5.30
N LYS A 363 7.13 -6.52 5.71
CA LYS A 363 7.40 -5.68 6.88
C LYS A 363 6.80 -6.20 8.18
N ASN A 364 5.62 -6.83 8.09
CA ASN A 364 4.82 -7.18 9.26
C ASN A 364 4.71 -8.70 9.49
N GLY A 365 5.16 -9.52 8.53
CA GLY A 365 4.99 -10.97 8.59
C GLY A 365 3.55 -11.42 8.38
N MET A 366 3.19 -12.54 8.97
CA MET A 366 1.88 -13.17 8.86
C MET A 366 1.01 -12.88 10.09
N ASN A 367 -0.30 -12.90 9.90
CA ASN A 367 -1.26 -12.85 10.99
C ASN A 367 -1.16 -14.12 11.85
N PHE A 368 -1.27 -13.96 13.17
CA PHE A 368 -1.14 -15.06 14.14
C PHE A 368 -2.08 -16.24 13.86
N SER A 369 -3.37 -15.99 13.62
CA SER A 369 -4.34 -17.07 13.40
C SER A 369 -4.07 -17.86 12.12
N GLU A 370 -3.66 -17.18 11.04
CA GLU A 370 -3.26 -17.83 9.78
C GLU A 370 -1.96 -18.63 9.97
N TYR A 371 -0.99 -18.06 10.70
CA TYR A 371 0.27 -18.73 11.02
C TYR A 371 0.03 -20.05 11.78
N MET A 372 -0.79 -20.01 12.83
CA MET A 372 -1.14 -21.18 13.62
C MET A 372 -1.87 -22.23 12.81
N ALA A 373 -2.84 -21.84 11.98
CA ALA A 373 -3.60 -22.75 11.13
C ALA A 373 -2.72 -23.48 10.10
N ILE A 374 -1.75 -22.77 9.50
CA ILE A 374 -0.84 -23.35 8.50
C ILE A 374 0.14 -24.33 9.16
N LEU A 375 0.76 -23.95 10.26
CA LEU A 375 1.74 -24.80 10.95
C LEU A 375 1.10 -26.04 11.58
N SER A 376 -0.14 -25.92 12.07
CA SER A 376 -0.87 -27.09 12.58
C SER A 376 -1.33 -28.05 11.50
N GLY A 377 -1.34 -27.61 10.22
CA GLY A 377 -1.89 -28.38 9.11
C GLY A 377 -3.41 -28.59 9.21
N ASN A 378 -4.09 -27.82 10.06
CA ASN A 378 -5.52 -27.95 10.31
C ASN A 378 -6.30 -26.91 9.50
N THR A 379 -6.94 -27.37 8.42
CA THR A 379 -7.76 -26.53 7.55
C THR A 379 -8.97 -25.93 8.27
N ASP A 380 -9.50 -26.60 9.30
CA ASP A 380 -10.65 -26.13 10.07
C ASP A 380 -10.28 -24.89 10.90
N LEU A 381 -9.04 -24.82 11.40
CA LEU A 381 -8.53 -23.61 12.06
C LEU A 381 -8.41 -22.44 11.11
N LEU A 382 -8.06 -22.68 9.85
CA LEU A 382 -8.00 -21.66 8.81
C LEU A 382 -9.41 -21.14 8.49
N GLU A 383 -10.37 -22.04 8.42
CA GLU A 383 -11.78 -21.71 8.18
C GLU A 383 -12.39 -20.99 9.39
N LYS A 384 -12.09 -21.45 10.59
CA LYS A 384 -12.44 -20.76 11.85
C LYS A 384 -11.89 -19.33 11.88
N ALA A 385 -10.59 -19.14 11.56
CA ALA A 385 -9.98 -17.81 11.52
C ALA A 385 -10.64 -16.89 10.48
N LYS A 386 -11.04 -17.41 9.32
CA LYS A 386 -11.79 -16.65 8.31
C LYS A 386 -13.17 -16.25 8.81
N LEU A 387 -13.88 -17.16 9.49
CA LEU A 387 -15.21 -16.92 10.04
C LEU A 387 -15.16 -15.91 11.20
N GLU A 388 -14.19 -16.02 12.10
CA GLU A 388 -13.96 -15.05 13.18
C GLU A 388 -13.72 -13.63 12.65
N LYS A 389 -12.89 -13.50 11.60
CA LYS A 389 -12.68 -12.22 10.89
C LYS A 389 -13.98 -11.67 10.31
N ARG A 390 -14.80 -12.54 9.71
CA ARG A 390 -16.08 -12.12 9.13
C ARG A 390 -17.07 -11.67 10.21
N ILE A 391 -17.10 -12.36 11.34
CA ILE A 391 -17.91 -11.97 12.51
C ILE A 391 -17.47 -10.59 13.02
N ALA A 392 -16.17 -10.39 13.24
CA ALA A 392 -15.65 -9.10 13.70
C ALA A 392 -15.96 -7.94 12.74
N ALA A 393 -15.85 -8.18 11.43
CA ALA A 393 -16.23 -7.20 10.41
C ALA A 393 -17.73 -6.85 10.49
N LEU A 394 -18.59 -7.86 10.55
CA LEU A 394 -20.05 -7.67 10.65
C LEU A 394 -20.44 -6.97 11.97
N GLU A 395 -19.77 -7.26 13.07
CA GLU A 395 -19.98 -6.57 14.34
C GLU A 395 -19.58 -5.09 14.28
N SER A 396 -18.48 -4.79 13.59
CA SER A 396 -18.06 -3.40 13.34
C SER A 396 -19.07 -2.66 12.46
N GLU A 397 -19.55 -3.29 11.38
CA GLU A 397 -20.60 -2.73 10.52
C GLU A 397 -21.90 -2.50 11.29
N ARG A 398 -22.28 -3.45 12.15
CA ARG A 398 -23.47 -3.31 13.05
C ARG A 398 -23.31 -2.11 13.99
N LYS A 399 -22.13 -1.94 14.60
CA LYS A 399 -21.85 -0.80 15.48
C LYS A 399 -21.95 0.53 14.72
N ALA A 400 -21.35 0.60 13.54
CA ALA A 400 -21.41 1.79 12.68
C ALA A 400 -22.85 2.12 12.25
N HIS A 401 -23.61 1.11 11.86
CA HIS A 401 -25.03 1.26 11.49
C HIS A 401 -25.87 1.74 12.66
N ASN A 402 -25.72 1.14 13.84
CA ASN A 402 -26.43 1.56 15.04
C ASN A 402 -26.10 3.00 15.46
N LYS A 403 -24.82 3.40 15.33
CA LYS A 403 -24.41 4.79 15.54
C LYS A 403 -25.10 5.73 14.54
N GLY A 404 -25.12 5.38 13.25
CA GLY A 404 -25.80 6.16 12.22
C GLY A 404 -27.31 6.32 12.48
N ILE A 405 -27.97 5.25 12.98
CA ILE A 405 -29.38 5.33 13.41
C ILE A 405 -29.54 6.28 14.60
N SER A 406 -28.66 6.19 15.60
CA SER A 406 -28.70 7.07 16.77
C SER A 406 -28.52 8.54 16.39
N ASP A 407 -27.52 8.82 15.54
CA ASP A 407 -27.25 10.18 15.05
C ASP A 407 -28.44 10.72 14.22
N SER A 408 -29.06 9.87 13.39
CA SER A 408 -30.25 10.24 12.63
C SER A 408 -31.46 10.52 13.51
N LYS A 409 -31.69 9.71 14.53
CA LYS A 409 -32.77 9.94 15.52
C LYS A 409 -32.57 11.25 16.28
N PHE A 410 -31.36 11.51 16.74
CA PHE A 410 -31.02 12.78 17.40
C PHE A 410 -31.27 13.97 16.47
N ARG A 411 -30.84 13.88 15.21
CA ARG A 411 -31.06 14.92 14.21
C ARG A 411 -32.57 15.15 13.93
N LEU A 412 -33.35 14.08 13.89
CA LEU A 412 -34.81 14.22 13.76
C LEU A 412 -35.48 14.93 14.95
N GLN A 413 -34.98 14.70 16.17
CA GLN A 413 -35.50 15.37 17.37
C GLN A 413 -35.16 16.87 17.37
N THR A 414 -34.04 17.29 16.80
CA THR A 414 -33.64 18.71 16.75
C THR A 414 -34.20 19.47 15.56
N ILE A 415 -34.65 18.79 14.49
CA ILE A 415 -35.03 19.42 13.23
C ILE A 415 -36.22 20.38 13.38
N SER A 416 -37.20 20.05 14.25
CA SER A 416 -38.35 20.93 14.50
C SER A 416 -37.95 22.24 15.18
N HIS A 417 -36.97 22.17 16.09
CA HIS A 417 -36.40 23.33 16.74
C HIS A 417 -35.61 24.20 15.76
N ASP A 418 -34.83 23.56 14.90
CA ASP A 418 -34.04 24.24 13.86
C ASP A 418 -34.94 24.93 12.84
N ILE A 419 -36.05 24.29 12.45
CA ILE A 419 -37.06 24.91 11.56
C ILE A 419 -37.63 26.15 12.21
N ALA A 420 -38.11 26.05 13.46
CA ALA A 420 -38.72 27.19 14.17
C ALA A 420 -37.71 28.35 14.34
N ASN A 421 -36.43 28.04 14.64
CA ASN A 421 -35.38 29.05 14.74
C ASN A 421 -35.12 29.74 13.39
N ASN A 422 -35.07 28.97 12.31
CA ASN A 422 -34.88 29.52 10.96
C ASN A 422 -36.05 30.34 10.50
N GLU A 423 -37.28 29.92 10.75
CA GLU A 423 -38.52 30.71 10.46
C GLU A 423 -38.51 32.04 11.21
N ALA A 424 -38.16 32.03 12.51
CA ALA A 424 -38.02 33.23 13.30
C ALA A 424 -36.90 34.15 12.80
N ALA A 425 -35.78 33.56 12.31
CA ALA A 425 -34.70 34.33 11.69
C ALA A 425 -35.15 34.98 10.38
N ILE A 426 -35.83 34.22 9.51
CA ILE A 426 -36.36 34.71 8.24
C ILE A 426 -37.38 35.87 8.47
N SER A 427 -38.25 35.77 9.49
CA SER A 427 -39.18 36.85 9.82
C SER A 427 -38.43 38.14 10.17
N ARG A 428 -37.40 38.03 11.02
CA ARG A 428 -36.56 39.19 11.41
C ARG A 428 -35.81 39.77 10.21
N MET A 429 -35.28 38.93 9.32
CA MET A 429 -34.61 39.37 8.10
C MET A 429 -35.55 40.09 7.15
N LYS A 430 -36.82 39.65 7.00
CA LYS A 430 -37.83 40.34 6.20
C LYS A 430 -38.17 41.72 6.72
N GLU A 431 -38.26 41.88 8.05
CA GLU A 431 -38.47 43.19 8.69
C GLU A 431 -37.27 44.13 8.42
N ASP A 432 -36.07 43.62 8.54
CA ASP A 432 -34.84 44.38 8.26
C ASP A 432 -34.77 44.79 6.78
N ALA A 433 -35.08 43.87 5.86
CA ALA A 433 -35.13 44.19 4.42
C ALA A 433 -36.18 45.27 4.09
N ALA A 434 -37.37 45.20 4.70
CA ALA A 434 -38.39 46.24 4.52
C ALA A 434 -37.93 47.61 5.05
N ARG A 435 -37.24 47.63 6.21
CA ARG A 435 -36.64 48.84 6.77
C ARG A 435 -35.54 49.41 5.84
N TYR A 436 -34.65 48.56 5.32
CA TYR A 436 -33.63 48.94 4.36
C TYR A 436 -34.26 49.56 3.11
N GLN A 437 -35.26 48.93 2.50
CA GLN A 437 -35.91 49.46 1.32
C GLN A 437 -36.57 50.81 1.54
N SER A 438 -36.95 51.13 2.77
CA SER A 438 -37.55 52.45 3.09
C SER A 438 -36.55 53.60 3.21
N VAL A 439 -35.25 53.30 3.41
CA VAL A 439 -34.20 54.32 3.63
C VAL A 439 -33.13 54.32 2.55
N VAL A 440 -33.04 53.28 1.70
CA VAL A 440 -32.04 53.21 0.64
C VAL A 440 -32.26 54.27 -0.42
N GLN A 441 -31.24 55.04 -0.74
CA GLN A 441 -31.20 55.94 -1.90
C GLN A 441 -30.46 55.24 -3.03
N ARG A 442 -31.01 55.29 -4.23
CA ARG A 442 -30.40 54.67 -5.41
C ARG A 442 -29.98 55.73 -6.41
N ASP A 443 -28.90 55.47 -7.10
CA ASP A 443 -28.36 56.29 -8.18
C ASP A 443 -29.22 56.14 -9.46
N LYS A 444 -28.79 56.81 -10.55
CA LYS A 444 -29.49 56.78 -11.85
C LYS A 444 -29.48 55.39 -12.50
N ASP A 445 -28.53 54.54 -12.11
CA ASP A 445 -28.34 53.19 -12.61
C ASP A 445 -29.01 52.14 -11.71
N GLY A 446 -29.70 52.59 -10.61
CA GLY A 446 -30.42 51.75 -9.68
C GLY A 446 -29.58 51.14 -8.53
N ASN A 447 -28.28 51.50 -8.46
CA ASN A 447 -27.41 51.00 -7.43
C ASN A 447 -27.57 51.76 -6.11
N PRO A 448 -27.45 51.11 -4.93
CA PRO A 448 -27.50 51.79 -3.63
C PRO A 448 -26.38 52.83 -3.50
N VAL A 449 -26.73 54.04 -3.10
CA VAL A 449 -25.75 55.11 -2.82
C VAL A 449 -25.11 54.85 -1.47
N ASN A 450 -23.78 54.79 -1.42
CA ASN A 450 -23.01 54.55 -0.19
C ASN A 450 -23.36 55.61 0.90
N ASN A 451 -23.84 55.16 2.04
CA ASN A 451 -24.12 56.01 3.21
C ASN A 451 -23.46 55.47 4.50
N LEU A 452 -22.41 54.67 4.35
CA LEU A 452 -21.64 54.13 5.47
C LEU A 452 -20.99 55.30 6.25
N THR A 453 -21.18 55.33 7.56
CA THR A 453 -20.50 56.23 8.50
C THR A 453 -19.73 55.39 9.53
N ILE A 454 -18.57 55.88 9.94
CA ILE A 454 -17.72 55.26 10.96
C ILE A 454 -17.51 56.25 12.10
N ASP A 455 -17.94 55.89 13.31
CA ASP A 455 -18.00 56.78 14.49
C ASP A 455 -16.63 57.43 14.85
N THR A 456 -15.54 56.76 14.56
CA THR A 456 -14.18 57.20 14.85
C THR A 456 -13.44 57.83 13.66
N CYS A 457 -14.10 58.01 12.53
CA CYS A 457 -13.53 58.56 11.30
C CYS A 457 -14.34 59.76 10.81
N ASN A 458 -13.76 60.95 10.90
CA ASN A 458 -14.37 62.20 10.43
C ASN A 458 -14.15 62.48 8.93
N LEU A 459 -13.44 61.59 8.26
CA LEU A 459 -13.12 61.71 6.83
C LEU A 459 -14.29 61.17 6.00
N ARG A 460 -14.70 61.92 4.98
CA ARG A 460 -15.71 61.50 4.00
C ARG A 460 -15.10 60.82 2.78
N ASP A 461 -13.77 60.63 2.80
CA ASP A 461 -13.07 59.97 1.72
C ASP A 461 -13.16 58.44 1.90
N GLU A 462 -13.69 57.80 0.90
CA GLU A 462 -13.96 56.35 0.92
C GLU A 462 -12.70 55.50 1.13
N GLN A 463 -11.57 55.91 0.55
CA GLN A 463 -10.33 55.18 0.67
C GLN A 463 -9.77 55.22 2.11
N ASN A 464 -9.83 56.36 2.76
CA ASN A 464 -9.40 56.51 4.15
C ASN A 464 -10.32 55.78 5.14
N MET A 465 -11.62 55.77 4.89
CA MET A 465 -12.59 54.97 5.67
C MET A 465 -12.31 53.48 5.54
N GLY A 466 -12.00 52.97 4.34
CA GLY A 466 -11.62 51.59 4.10
C GLY A 466 -10.38 51.16 4.86
N ILE A 467 -9.32 52.00 4.84
CA ILE A 467 -8.10 51.76 5.60
C ILE A 467 -8.37 51.74 7.12
N HIS A 468 -9.28 52.62 7.58
CA HIS A 468 -9.66 52.66 8.99
C HIS A 468 -10.41 51.40 9.42
N LEU A 469 -11.36 50.89 8.63
CA LEU A 469 -12.06 49.64 8.87
C LEU A 469 -11.08 48.47 8.93
N GLN A 470 -10.12 48.41 8.02
CA GLN A 470 -9.08 47.39 8.02
C GLN A 470 -8.22 47.45 9.30
N GLY A 471 -7.85 48.65 9.73
CA GLY A 471 -7.13 48.87 10.99
C GLY A 471 -7.93 48.40 12.22
N LEU A 472 -9.24 48.67 12.25
CA LEU A 472 -10.13 48.19 13.31
C LEU A 472 -10.22 46.65 13.31
N ALA A 473 -10.34 46.05 12.14
CA ALA A 473 -10.38 44.59 12.01
C ALA A 473 -9.10 43.89 12.50
N MET A 474 -7.94 44.55 12.35
CA MET A 474 -6.64 43.98 12.77
C MET A 474 -6.30 44.19 14.24
N LYS A 475 -6.74 45.28 14.82
CA LYS A 475 -6.23 45.78 16.13
C LYS A 475 -7.22 45.71 17.27
N THR A 476 -8.52 45.43 17.00
CA THR A 476 -9.54 45.44 18.04
C THR A 476 -9.65 44.05 18.68
N ASP A 477 -9.63 44.00 20.01
CA ASP A 477 -10.11 42.83 20.78
C ASP A 477 -11.29 43.29 21.62
N THR A 478 -12.45 42.69 21.36
CA THR A 478 -13.72 43.00 22.06
C THR A 478 -14.04 42.05 23.19
N HIS A 479 -13.18 41.06 23.43
CA HIS A 479 -13.42 39.99 24.42
C HIS A 479 -14.82 39.36 24.31
N GLY A 480 -15.32 39.20 23.07
CA GLY A 480 -16.62 38.57 22.79
C GLY A 480 -17.83 39.49 22.93
N GLN A 481 -17.65 40.78 23.17
CA GLN A 481 -18.71 41.77 23.22
C GLN A 481 -18.86 42.51 21.89
N TYR A 482 -20.07 42.98 21.59
CA TYR A 482 -20.30 43.81 20.41
C TYR A 482 -19.85 45.23 20.69
N LYS A 483 -18.93 45.75 19.87
CA LYS A 483 -18.46 47.13 19.96
C LYS A 483 -18.92 47.89 18.71
N ARG A 484 -19.83 48.84 18.86
CA ARG A 484 -20.29 49.70 17.76
C ARG A 484 -19.12 50.46 17.17
N ILE A 485 -19.08 50.53 15.84
CA ILE A 485 -18.05 51.23 15.07
C ILE A 485 -18.59 52.20 14.04
N GLY A 486 -19.89 52.13 13.73
CA GLY A 486 -20.52 52.98 12.72
C GLY A 486 -21.97 52.59 12.42
N GLU A 487 -22.45 53.05 11.27
CA GLU A 487 -23.83 52.82 10.82
C GLU A 487 -23.90 52.75 9.29
N VAL A 488 -24.80 51.94 8.74
CA VAL A 488 -25.14 51.88 7.32
C VAL A 488 -26.64 51.79 7.15
N TYR A 489 -27.26 52.67 6.39
CA TYR A 489 -28.71 52.75 6.16
C TYR A 489 -29.57 52.68 7.44
N GLY A 490 -29.10 53.34 8.52
CA GLY A 490 -29.75 53.32 9.82
C GLY A 490 -29.56 52.03 10.62
N PHE A 491 -28.73 51.10 10.16
CA PHE A 491 -28.35 49.88 10.89
C PHE A 491 -27.00 50.06 11.55
N PRO A 492 -26.87 49.90 12.87
CA PRO A 492 -25.58 49.94 13.54
C PRO A 492 -24.65 48.85 13.01
N ILE A 493 -23.35 49.20 12.88
CA ILE A 493 -22.29 48.23 12.58
C ILE A 493 -21.46 48.07 13.83
N SER A 494 -21.23 46.83 14.23
CA SER A 494 -20.39 46.47 15.37
C SER A 494 -19.27 45.49 14.94
N ILE A 495 -18.18 45.51 15.69
CA ILE A 495 -17.13 44.49 15.60
C ILE A 495 -17.20 43.57 16.81
N ILE A 496 -16.99 42.27 16.58
CA ILE A 496 -16.93 41.24 17.61
C ILE A 496 -15.68 40.37 17.38
N SER A 497 -14.93 40.11 18.46
CA SER A 497 -13.79 39.19 18.45
C SER A 497 -14.22 37.81 18.89
N GLU A 498 -14.12 36.84 18.00
CA GLU A 498 -14.40 35.42 18.30
C GLU A 498 -13.06 34.69 18.47
N ARG A 499 -12.94 33.91 19.55
CA ARG A 499 -11.74 33.10 19.81
C ARG A 499 -11.99 31.69 19.31
N THR A 500 -11.07 31.19 18.49
CA THR A 500 -11.09 29.83 17.96
C THR A 500 -9.76 29.17 18.28
N VAL A 501 -9.78 27.87 18.52
CA VAL A 501 -8.57 27.06 18.70
C VAL A 501 -8.35 26.29 17.40
N VAL A 502 -7.25 26.60 16.69
CA VAL A 502 -6.84 25.89 15.48
C VAL A 502 -5.45 25.31 15.77
N ASP A 503 -5.29 23.99 15.62
CA ASP A 503 -4.05 23.25 15.88
C ASP A 503 -3.45 23.51 17.28
N GLY A 504 -4.31 23.63 18.30
CA GLY A 504 -3.90 23.86 19.69
C GLY A 504 -3.42 25.27 20.00
N LYS A 505 -3.53 26.21 19.04
CA LYS A 505 -3.22 27.64 19.25
C LYS A 505 -4.52 28.46 19.26
N GLU A 506 -4.66 29.32 20.27
CA GLU A 506 -5.74 30.31 20.27
C GLU A 506 -5.52 31.32 19.15
N SER A 507 -6.56 31.54 18.36
CA SER A 507 -6.61 32.56 17.31
C SER A 507 -7.82 33.44 17.57
N VAL A 508 -7.62 34.76 17.49
CA VAL A 508 -8.69 35.76 17.59
C VAL A 508 -9.08 36.18 16.18
N GLN A 509 -10.33 35.97 15.83
CA GLN A 509 -10.89 36.36 14.56
C GLN A 509 -11.95 37.45 14.77
N ASN A 510 -11.70 38.63 14.19
CA ASN A 510 -12.64 39.74 14.23
C ASN A 510 -13.68 39.60 13.11
N ARG A 511 -14.95 39.83 13.46
CA ARG A 511 -16.04 39.88 12.49
C ARG A 511 -16.82 41.15 12.62
N PHE A 512 -17.22 41.74 11.50
CA PHE A 512 -18.16 42.82 11.47
C PHE A 512 -19.59 42.27 11.46
N VAL A 513 -20.47 42.97 12.14
CA VAL A 513 -21.88 42.59 12.28
C VAL A 513 -22.74 43.80 12.02
N VAL A 514 -23.69 43.71 11.06
CA VAL A 514 -24.76 44.69 10.91
C VAL A 514 -25.87 44.31 11.87
N GLU A 515 -26.24 45.22 12.78
CA GLU A 515 -27.20 44.94 13.83
C GLU A 515 -28.60 45.42 13.42
N GLY A 516 -29.34 44.52 12.76
CA GLY A 516 -30.78 44.63 12.57
C GLY A 516 -31.53 43.84 13.62
N ASN A 517 -32.83 43.57 13.37
CA ASN A 517 -33.59 42.57 14.13
C ASN A 517 -32.95 41.20 14.03
N TYR A 518 -32.27 40.94 12.91
CA TYR A 518 -31.29 39.84 12.76
C TYR A 518 -29.86 40.41 12.80
N LYS A 519 -28.88 39.60 13.25
CA LYS A 519 -27.48 40.00 13.31
C LYS A 519 -26.69 39.38 12.14
N TYR A 520 -26.36 40.20 11.16
CA TYR A 520 -25.65 39.78 9.94
C TYR A 520 -24.17 39.79 10.17
N LYS A 521 -23.56 38.60 10.30
CA LYS A 521 -22.10 38.43 10.51
C LYS A 521 -21.37 38.26 9.19
N TYR A 522 -20.31 39.01 9.03
CA TYR A 522 -19.43 38.95 7.85
C TYR A 522 -18.09 38.29 8.18
N ASN A 523 -17.73 37.29 7.38
CA ASN A 523 -16.39 36.73 7.38
C ASN A 523 -15.49 37.60 6.51
N ASN A 524 -14.46 38.17 7.11
CA ASN A 524 -13.63 39.18 6.46
C ASN A 524 -12.63 38.60 5.47
N GLY A 525 -12.75 38.94 4.21
CA GLY A 525 -11.57 39.16 3.41
C GLY A 525 -11.04 40.55 3.72
N PHE A 526 -9.91 40.68 4.42
CA PHE A 526 -9.28 41.99 4.73
C PHE A 526 -9.08 42.89 3.51
N ILE A 527 -8.98 42.28 2.31
CA ILE A 527 -8.85 42.98 1.04
C ILE A 527 -10.12 43.78 0.68
N ALA A 528 -11.31 43.21 0.96
CA ALA A 528 -12.57 43.90 0.69
C ALA A 528 -12.84 45.10 1.59
N MET A 529 -12.19 45.19 2.74
CA MET A 529 -12.33 46.28 3.69
C MET A 529 -11.43 47.47 3.42
N SER A 530 -10.47 47.37 2.49
CA SER A 530 -9.61 48.48 2.06
C SER A 530 -10.32 49.45 1.10
N ASP A 531 -11.45 49.00 0.52
CA ASP A 531 -12.34 49.79 -0.32
C ASP A 531 -13.70 49.99 0.40
N THR A 532 -14.03 51.20 0.76
CA THR A 532 -15.24 51.52 1.50
C THR A 532 -16.52 51.24 0.69
N HIS A 533 -16.47 51.44 -0.63
CA HIS A 533 -17.57 51.11 -1.49
C HIS A 533 -17.83 49.59 -1.46
N ALA A 534 -16.78 48.78 -1.65
CA ALA A 534 -16.88 47.34 -1.55
C ALA A 534 -17.37 46.87 -0.17
N ALA A 535 -16.87 47.49 0.91
CA ALA A 535 -17.31 47.21 2.28
C ALA A 535 -18.81 47.55 2.48
N CYS A 536 -19.25 48.71 2.01
CA CYS A 536 -20.65 49.09 2.04
C CYS A 536 -21.52 48.08 1.27
N MET A 537 -21.13 47.72 0.06
CA MET A 537 -21.86 46.74 -0.75
C MET A 537 -21.92 45.35 -0.10
N ASN A 538 -20.86 44.92 0.58
CA ASN A 538 -20.89 43.68 1.35
C ASN A 538 -21.88 43.73 2.52
N PHE A 539 -22.02 44.88 3.18
CA PHE A 539 -23.03 45.05 4.24
C PHE A 539 -24.46 45.12 3.68
N VAL A 540 -24.61 45.69 2.51
CA VAL A 540 -25.93 45.86 1.84
C VAL A 540 -26.42 44.54 1.25
N ASN A 541 -25.56 43.74 0.64
CA ASN A 541 -25.90 42.44 0.03
C ASN A 541 -26.64 41.48 0.99
N ALA A 542 -26.43 41.62 2.29
CA ALA A 542 -27.16 40.83 3.27
C ALA A 542 -28.56 41.38 3.57
N LEU A 543 -28.83 42.65 3.26
CA LEU A 543 -30.14 43.32 3.48
C LEU A 543 -31.01 43.30 2.22
N GLU A 544 -30.41 43.17 1.03
CA GLU A 544 -31.07 42.91 -0.25
C GLU A 544 -31.37 41.42 -0.46
#